data_2c57d22d3fb1387d8516aea59dc5c352
#
_entry.id   2c57d22d3fb1387d8516aea59dc5c352
#
_cell.length_a   1.000
_cell.length_b   1.000
_cell.length_c   1.000
_cell.angle_alpha   90.00
_cell.angle_beta   90.00
_cell.angle_gamma   90.00
#
_symmetry.space_group_name_H-M   'P 1'
#
loop_
_entity.id
_entity.type
_entity.pdbx_description
1 polymer ?
#
loop_
_entity_poly.entity_id
_entity_poly.type
_entity_poly.pdbx_seq_one_letter_code
_entity_poly.pdbx_strand_id
1 'polypeptide(L)'
;MKMILVPSSWILSSYVFVSFLLLISFGITYGTETDIFCLKSIKNSIQDPNNYLTSSWNFNNKTEGFICRFNGVECWHPDENKVLNLKLSNMGLKGQFPRGIINCSSMTGLDLSINDLSGTIPRDISKLLVYVTSLDLSSNEFSGEIPDSLANCTYLNTLKLSQNQLTGQIPLRLGTLDRIKTFDVSNNLLTGQVPNFTAGNVEVNYANNQGLCGQPSLGVCKATESSKSNTAVIAGAAVGAVTLAALGLGVFMFFFVRRGAYRKKEEDPEGNKWARSLKGTKGIKVRCILMHRWHIWLHLEKLFIYVIRFICLL
;
A
#
# COMPACT_ATOMS: atom_id res chain seq x y z
N MET A 1 16.40 -56.02 34.68
CA MET A 1 16.36 -54.65 34.16
C MET A 1 15.04 -54.52 33.37
N LYS A 2 14.01 -53.91 33.97
CA LYS A 2 12.71 -53.71 33.31
C LYS A 2 12.79 -52.48 32.44
N MET A 3 12.76 -52.66 31.12
CA MET A 3 12.59 -51.52 30.19
C MET A 3 11.15 -51.01 30.32
N ILE A 4 11.03 -49.76 30.77
CA ILE A 4 9.74 -49.05 30.78
C ILE A 4 9.51 -48.55 29.38
N LEU A 5 8.59 -49.21 28.63
CA LEU A 5 8.10 -48.73 27.34
C LEU A 5 7.22 -47.49 27.59
N VAL A 6 7.71 -46.32 27.24
CA VAL A 6 6.91 -45.09 27.25
C VAL A 6 5.89 -45.19 26.09
N PRO A 7 4.60 -44.99 26.36
CA PRO A 7 3.58 -45.07 25.31
C PRO A 7 3.83 -44.03 24.23
N SER A 8 3.74 -44.44 22.97
CA SER A 8 3.98 -43.56 21.79
C SER A 8 3.08 -42.31 21.76
N SER A 9 1.92 -42.37 22.42
CA SER A 9 1.00 -41.21 22.58
C SER A 9 1.61 -40.03 23.38
N TRP A 10 2.45 -40.33 24.38
CA TRP A 10 3.10 -39.30 25.18
C TRP A 10 4.22 -38.56 24.42
N ILE A 11 4.88 -39.30 23.53
CA ILE A 11 5.92 -38.71 22.66
C ILE A 11 5.28 -37.76 21.64
N LEU A 12 4.17 -38.18 21.01
CA LEU A 12 3.43 -37.30 20.09
C LEU A 12 2.88 -36.05 20.78
N SER A 13 2.29 -36.19 21.97
CA SER A 13 1.78 -35.06 22.76
C SER A 13 2.89 -34.06 23.11
N SER A 14 4.08 -34.58 23.48
CA SER A 14 5.24 -33.73 23.79
C SER A 14 5.74 -32.94 22.54
N TYR A 15 5.78 -33.55 21.35
CA TYR A 15 6.16 -32.87 20.11
C TYR A 15 5.14 -31.79 19.71
N VAL A 16 3.84 -32.07 19.85
CA VAL A 16 2.78 -31.08 19.57
C VAL A 16 2.89 -29.89 20.53
N PHE A 17 3.12 -30.16 21.82
CA PHE A 17 3.26 -29.10 22.82
C PHE A 17 4.52 -28.24 22.60
N VAL A 18 5.67 -28.86 22.29
CA VAL A 18 6.91 -28.12 21.96
C VAL A 18 6.74 -27.32 20.65
N SER A 19 6.08 -27.88 19.62
CA SER A 19 5.79 -27.14 18.39
C SER A 19 4.87 -25.95 18.64
N PHE A 20 3.88 -26.08 19.50
CA PHE A 20 2.97 -25.01 19.87
C PHE A 20 3.69 -23.91 20.68
N LEU A 21 4.58 -24.28 21.61
CA LEU A 21 5.42 -23.32 22.34
C LEU A 21 6.39 -22.57 21.38
N LEU A 22 6.98 -23.26 20.41
CA LEU A 22 7.80 -22.63 19.39
C LEU A 22 7.00 -21.66 18.53
N LEU A 23 5.78 -22.02 18.09
CA LEU A 23 4.91 -21.13 17.34
C LEU A 23 4.52 -19.87 18.13
N ILE A 24 4.25 -20.02 19.44
CA ILE A 24 3.97 -18.87 20.31
C ILE A 24 5.22 -17.98 20.48
N SER A 25 6.40 -18.56 20.67
CA SER A 25 7.63 -17.80 20.82
C SER A 25 8.02 -17.02 19.54
N PHE A 26 7.73 -17.58 18.35
CA PHE A 26 7.90 -16.84 17.09
C PHE A 26 6.87 -15.73 16.91
N GLY A 27 5.65 -15.87 17.43
CA GLY A 27 4.59 -14.86 17.31
C GLY A 27 4.82 -13.60 18.15
N ILE A 28 5.56 -13.70 19.27
CA ILE A 28 5.75 -12.57 20.19
C ILE A 28 6.88 -11.63 19.73
N THR A 29 7.86 -12.12 18.96
CA THR A 29 9.02 -11.32 18.52
C THR A 29 8.77 -10.48 17.26
N TYR A 30 7.75 -10.78 16.45
CA TYR A 30 7.49 -10.06 15.19
C TYR A 30 7.03 -8.61 15.38
N GLY A 31 6.35 -8.26 16.48
CA GLY A 31 5.82 -6.92 16.70
C GLY A 31 6.89 -5.86 17.00
N THR A 32 7.97 -6.23 17.67
CA THR A 32 9.01 -5.29 18.09
C THR A 32 9.99 -4.94 16.98
N GLU A 33 10.29 -5.86 16.07
CA GLU A 33 11.20 -5.64 14.94
C GLU A 33 10.57 -4.75 13.85
N THR A 34 9.25 -4.84 13.65
CA THR A 34 8.55 -4.03 12.64
C THR A 34 8.59 -2.54 12.98
N ASP A 35 8.41 -2.16 14.26
CA ASP A 35 8.40 -0.76 14.67
C ASP A 35 9.82 -0.17 14.66
N ILE A 36 10.84 -0.95 14.99
CA ILE A 36 12.24 -0.55 14.81
C ILE A 36 12.54 -0.32 13.33
N PHE A 37 12.07 -1.20 12.45
CA PHE A 37 12.23 -1.05 11.00
C PHE A 37 11.45 0.16 10.46
N CYS A 38 10.25 0.43 10.99
CA CYS A 38 9.47 1.63 10.71
C CYS A 38 10.31 2.88 10.95
N LEU A 39 10.84 3.05 12.18
CA LEU A 39 11.61 4.24 12.54
C LEU A 39 12.91 4.36 11.72
N LYS A 40 13.60 3.24 11.46
CA LYS A 40 14.77 3.23 10.55
C LYS A 40 14.40 3.70 9.15
N SER A 41 13.30 3.22 8.61
CA SER A 41 12.82 3.60 7.27
C SER A 41 12.44 5.08 7.22
N ILE A 42 11.78 5.60 8.26
CA ILE A 42 11.45 7.03 8.38
C ILE A 42 12.74 7.85 8.41
N LYS A 43 13.69 7.54 9.31
CA LYS A 43 14.97 8.25 9.42
C LYS A 43 15.73 8.31 8.09
N ASN A 44 15.69 7.24 7.31
CA ASN A 44 16.39 7.16 6.04
C ASN A 44 15.66 7.88 4.88
N SER A 45 14.36 8.13 5.02
CA SER A 45 13.54 8.76 3.96
C SER A 45 13.36 10.27 4.12
N ILE A 46 13.66 10.81 5.30
CA ILE A 46 13.50 12.22 5.65
C ILE A 46 14.89 12.85 5.83
N GLN A 47 15.05 14.08 5.39
CA GLN A 47 16.22 14.90 5.67
C GLN A 47 16.03 15.57 7.03
N ASP A 48 17.03 15.49 7.88
CA ASP A 48 17.07 16.03 9.24
C ASP A 48 18.20 17.04 9.39
N PRO A 49 18.06 18.27 8.84
CA PRO A 49 19.13 19.26 8.82
C PRO A 49 19.53 19.75 10.22
N ASN A 50 18.62 19.67 11.17
CA ASN A 50 18.85 20.11 12.55
C ASN A 50 19.34 18.96 13.46
N ASN A 51 19.53 17.76 12.92
CA ASN A 51 20.00 16.56 13.63
C ASN A 51 19.13 16.12 14.82
N TYR A 52 17.83 16.46 14.85
CA TYR A 52 16.93 16.02 15.93
C TYR A 52 16.76 14.51 15.99
N LEU A 53 16.59 13.87 14.83
CA LEU A 53 16.49 12.42 14.74
C LEU A 53 17.88 11.78 14.82
N THR A 54 18.86 12.37 14.16
CA THR A 54 20.20 11.81 14.04
C THR A 54 20.88 11.72 15.40
N SER A 55 20.70 12.71 16.27
CA SER A 55 21.28 12.73 17.62
C SER A 55 20.60 11.78 18.60
N SER A 56 19.30 11.54 18.43
CA SER A 56 18.48 10.78 19.38
C SER A 56 18.28 9.32 18.96
N TRP A 57 18.03 9.06 17.67
CA TRP A 57 17.62 7.75 17.17
C TRP A 57 18.83 6.83 16.94
N ASN A 58 19.37 6.30 18.04
CA ASN A 58 20.49 5.35 18.01
C ASN A 58 20.00 3.91 18.05
N PHE A 59 20.00 3.24 16.90
CA PHE A 59 19.53 1.87 16.73
C PHE A 59 20.55 0.78 17.12
N ASN A 60 21.73 1.15 17.63
CA ASN A 60 22.71 0.18 18.13
C ASN A 60 22.41 -0.28 19.56
N ASN A 61 21.50 0.40 20.26
CA ASN A 61 21.03 -0.01 21.57
C ASN A 61 20.12 -1.24 21.44
N LYS A 62 20.31 -2.23 22.33
CA LYS A 62 19.53 -3.48 22.37
C LYS A 62 18.75 -3.65 23.67
N THR A 63 18.68 -2.62 24.52
CA THR A 63 17.85 -2.67 25.73
C THR A 63 16.38 -2.69 25.36
N GLU A 64 15.55 -3.32 26.17
CA GLU A 64 14.10 -3.31 25.98
C GLU A 64 13.57 -1.87 26.00
N GLY A 65 12.59 -1.58 25.15
CA GLY A 65 12.00 -0.25 25.03
C GLY A 65 12.96 0.87 24.59
N PHE A 66 14.10 0.56 23.98
CA PHE A 66 15.09 1.59 23.64
C PHE A 66 14.56 2.65 22.66
N ILE A 67 13.65 2.28 21.73
CA ILE A 67 13.05 3.24 20.79
C ILE A 67 12.11 4.22 21.49
N CYS A 68 11.56 3.86 22.66
CA CYS A 68 10.67 4.72 23.43
C CYS A 68 11.40 5.91 24.08
N ARG A 69 12.73 5.92 24.02
CA ARG A 69 13.57 7.04 24.45
C ARG A 69 13.97 7.96 23.30
N PHE A 70 13.54 7.65 22.09
CA PHE A 70 13.82 8.47 20.93
C PHE A 70 12.96 9.74 20.93
N ASN A 71 13.56 10.85 20.53
CA ASN A 71 12.83 12.10 20.39
C ASN A 71 11.59 11.90 19.49
N GLY A 72 10.42 12.28 19.99
CA GLY A 72 9.17 12.21 19.29
C GLY A 72 8.51 10.83 19.25
N VAL A 73 9.08 9.80 19.84
CA VAL A 73 8.49 8.46 19.90
C VAL A 73 7.80 8.25 21.25
N GLU A 74 6.51 7.95 21.21
CA GLU A 74 5.73 7.50 22.36
C GLU A 74 5.33 6.03 22.13
N CYS A 75 5.60 5.18 23.11
CA CYS A 75 5.27 3.76 23.04
C CYS A 75 4.00 3.42 23.83
N TRP A 76 3.40 2.26 23.54
CA TRP A 76 2.29 1.70 24.32
C TRP A 76 2.71 1.41 25.76
N HIS A 77 3.91 0.86 25.93
CA HIS A 77 4.57 0.63 27.21
C HIS A 77 6.04 1.02 27.09
N PRO A 78 6.67 1.54 28.15
CA PRO A 78 8.03 2.07 28.08
C PRO A 78 9.11 1.00 27.88
N ASP A 79 8.80 -0.25 28.12
CA ASP A 79 9.64 -1.45 27.97
C ASP A 79 9.37 -2.22 26.67
N GLU A 80 8.32 -1.85 25.93
CA GLU A 80 8.01 -2.44 24.63
C GLU A 80 8.48 -1.56 23.47
N ASN A 81 9.15 -2.13 22.49
CA ASN A 81 9.49 -1.41 21.25
C ASN A 81 8.27 -1.32 20.32
N LYS A 82 7.17 -0.74 20.80
CA LYS A 82 5.89 -0.64 20.09
C LYS A 82 5.37 0.79 20.09
N VAL A 83 5.42 1.42 18.93
CA VAL A 83 5.06 2.83 18.76
C VAL A 83 3.54 3.03 18.92
N LEU A 84 3.16 3.93 19.83
CA LEU A 84 1.80 4.44 20.00
C LEU A 84 1.60 5.71 19.19
N ASN A 85 2.46 6.72 19.40
CA ASN A 85 2.42 7.98 18.68
C ASN A 85 3.80 8.37 18.18
N LEU A 86 3.84 9.01 17.02
CA LEU A 86 5.04 9.62 16.46
C LEU A 86 4.83 11.12 16.33
N LYS A 87 5.53 11.90 17.15
CA LYS A 87 5.45 13.37 17.26
C LYS A 87 6.74 14.00 16.77
N LEU A 88 6.80 14.34 15.50
CA LEU A 88 7.97 14.95 14.86
C LEU A 88 7.70 16.40 14.45
N SER A 89 6.86 17.10 15.21
CA SER A 89 6.50 18.48 14.96
C SER A 89 7.66 19.43 15.24
N ASN A 90 7.79 20.49 14.41
CA ASN A 90 8.75 21.58 14.59
C ASN A 90 10.22 21.15 14.67
N MET A 91 10.60 20.21 13.81
CA MET A 91 11.99 19.70 13.75
C MET A 91 12.75 20.16 12.49
N GLY A 92 12.11 20.95 11.61
CA GLY A 92 12.72 21.41 10.34
C GLY A 92 12.99 20.26 9.37
N LEU A 93 12.22 19.18 9.46
CA LEU A 93 12.36 18.00 8.61
C LEU A 93 11.96 18.31 7.17
N LYS A 94 12.71 17.73 6.21
CA LYS A 94 12.48 17.93 4.77
C LYS A 94 12.31 16.61 4.04
N GLY A 95 11.67 16.66 2.89
CA GLY A 95 11.45 15.49 2.04
C GLY A 95 9.97 15.21 1.80
N GLN A 96 9.65 13.97 1.44
CA GLN A 96 8.28 13.55 1.17
C GLN A 96 7.67 12.85 2.39
N PHE A 97 6.36 12.59 2.32
CA PHE A 97 5.67 11.79 3.33
C PHE A 97 6.38 10.44 3.55
N PRO A 98 6.76 10.09 4.79
CA PRO A 98 7.59 8.92 5.08
C PRO A 98 6.78 7.62 4.98
N ARG A 99 6.83 6.96 3.83
CA ARG A 99 6.05 5.74 3.58
C ARG A 99 6.45 4.55 4.46
N GLY A 100 7.64 4.57 5.07
CA GLY A 100 8.10 3.57 6.03
C GLY A 100 7.17 3.38 7.24
N ILE A 101 6.29 4.35 7.48
CA ILE A 101 5.29 4.36 8.56
C ILE A 101 4.32 3.16 8.52
N ILE A 102 4.14 2.52 7.36
CA ILE A 102 3.33 1.29 7.21
C ILE A 102 3.77 0.17 8.16
N ASN A 103 5.04 0.17 8.57
CA ASN A 103 5.59 -0.83 9.46
C ASN A 103 5.33 -0.52 10.95
N CYS A 104 4.89 0.69 11.31
CA CYS A 104 4.41 1.04 12.64
C CYS A 104 2.94 0.61 12.80
N SER A 105 2.69 -0.70 12.80
CA SER A 105 1.37 -1.29 12.59
C SER A 105 0.36 -1.01 13.72
N SER A 106 0.80 -0.56 14.88
CA SER A 106 -0.05 -0.27 16.05
C SER A 106 -0.13 1.21 16.38
N MET A 107 0.42 2.07 15.53
CA MET A 107 0.46 3.51 15.74
C MET A 107 -0.92 4.13 15.59
N THR A 108 -1.27 5.00 16.54
CA THR A 108 -2.57 5.69 16.58
C THR A 108 -2.47 7.19 16.35
N GLY A 109 -1.29 7.79 16.56
CA GLY A 109 -1.09 9.22 16.34
C GLY A 109 0.14 9.51 15.49
N LEU A 110 -0.03 10.40 14.51
CA LEU A 110 1.04 10.92 13.67
C LEU A 110 0.97 12.42 13.63
N ASP A 111 2.01 13.09 14.13
CA ASP A 111 2.21 14.51 14.04
C ASP A 111 3.52 14.82 13.31
N LEU A 112 3.40 15.34 12.11
CA LEU A 112 4.49 15.83 11.26
C LEU A 112 4.39 17.34 11.04
N SER A 113 3.61 18.05 11.86
CA SER A 113 3.33 19.47 11.67
C SER A 113 4.57 20.37 11.81
N ILE A 114 4.49 21.57 11.27
CA ILE A 114 5.53 22.62 11.37
C ILE A 114 6.91 22.08 10.90
N ASN A 115 6.95 21.62 9.65
CA ASN A 115 8.16 21.14 9.01
C ASN A 115 8.21 21.64 7.54
N ASP A 116 9.23 21.27 6.79
CA ASP A 116 9.38 21.56 5.36
C ASP A 116 9.12 20.32 4.49
N LEU A 117 8.16 19.48 4.91
CA LEU A 117 7.79 18.29 4.16
C LEU A 117 6.95 18.67 2.93
N SER A 118 7.24 18.06 1.78
CA SER A 118 6.66 18.44 0.50
C SER A 118 6.14 17.24 -0.31
N GLY A 119 5.64 17.50 -1.51
CA GLY A 119 5.06 16.49 -2.37
C GLY A 119 3.60 16.20 -2.02
N THR A 120 3.09 15.04 -2.44
CA THR A 120 1.68 14.70 -2.26
C THR A 120 1.44 13.82 -1.04
N ILE A 121 0.28 13.98 -0.40
CA ILE A 121 -0.22 13.00 0.56
C ILE A 121 -0.48 11.68 -0.19
N PRO A 122 0.04 10.53 0.27
CA PRO A 122 -0.10 9.26 -0.45
C PRO A 122 -1.56 8.88 -0.70
N ARG A 123 -1.89 8.50 -1.93
CA ARG A 123 -3.26 8.07 -2.29
C ARG A 123 -3.74 6.81 -1.52
N ASP A 124 -2.82 6.03 -1.01
CA ASP A 124 -3.05 4.83 -0.20
C ASP A 124 -2.84 5.06 1.31
N ILE A 125 -2.99 6.32 1.77
CA ILE A 125 -2.74 6.73 3.16
C ILE A 125 -3.46 5.86 4.19
N SER A 126 -4.69 5.41 3.90
CA SER A 126 -5.44 4.53 4.80
C SER A 126 -4.81 3.15 5.00
N LYS A 127 -3.96 2.69 4.07
CA LYS A 127 -3.20 1.46 4.23
C LYS A 127 -1.94 1.68 5.06
N LEU A 128 -1.41 2.90 5.05
CA LEU A 128 -0.22 3.28 5.82
C LEU A 128 -0.59 3.54 7.29
N LEU A 129 -1.81 4.02 7.55
CA LEU A 129 -2.29 4.52 8.84
C LEU A 129 -3.60 3.83 9.23
N VAL A 130 -3.57 2.52 9.44
CA VAL A 130 -4.79 1.68 9.63
C VAL A 130 -5.54 2.05 10.91
N TYR A 131 -4.83 2.33 12.00
CA TYR A 131 -5.44 2.60 13.32
C TYR A 131 -5.30 4.06 13.75
N VAL A 132 -5.02 4.96 12.82
CA VAL A 132 -4.80 6.36 13.14
C VAL A 132 -6.06 7.00 13.71
N THR A 133 -5.90 7.65 14.87
CA THR A 133 -6.92 8.46 15.53
C THR A 133 -6.64 9.95 15.41
N SER A 134 -5.36 10.33 15.29
CA SER A 134 -4.90 11.71 15.11
C SER A 134 -3.87 11.80 14.01
N LEU A 135 -4.14 12.61 13.01
CA LEU A 135 -3.23 12.92 11.91
C LEU A 135 -3.08 14.45 11.81
N ASP A 136 -1.87 14.95 12.09
CA ASP A 136 -1.51 16.34 11.93
C ASP A 136 -0.37 16.49 10.92
N LEU A 137 -0.68 17.05 9.75
CA LEU A 137 0.26 17.39 8.69
C LEU A 137 0.32 18.90 8.45
N SER A 138 -0.22 19.70 9.37
CA SER A 138 -0.34 21.15 9.22
C SER A 138 1.02 21.84 9.12
N SER A 139 1.03 23.04 8.55
CA SER A 139 2.25 23.87 8.42
C SER A 139 3.41 23.14 7.76
N ASN A 140 3.19 22.72 6.52
CA ASN A 140 4.16 22.06 5.65
C ASN A 140 4.01 22.58 4.21
N GLU A 141 4.70 21.94 3.27
CA GLU A 141 4.65 22.23 1.83
C GLU A 141 3.91 21.11 1.04
N PHE A 142 3.00 20.37 1.67
CA PHE A 142 2.24 19.34 0.97
C PHE A 142 1.33 19.95 -0.10
N SER A 143 1.32 19.33 -1.28
CA SER A 143 0.59 19.78 -2.47
C SER A 143 -0.27 18.68 -3.08
N GLY A 144 -1.03 19.03 -4.13
CA GLY A 144 -1.95 18.10 -4.77
C GLY A 144 -3.24 17.91 -3.99
N GLU A 145 -3.98 16.87 -4.33
CA GLU A 145 -5.32 16.62 -3.80
C GLU A 145 -5.29 15.91 -2.44
N ILE A 146 -6.33 16.16 -1.61
CA ILE A 146 -6.60 15.36 -0.42
C ILE A 146 -7.07 13.98 -0.88
N PRO A 147 -6.38 12.88 -0.49
CA PRO A 147 -6.74 11.53 -0.97
C PRO A 147 -8.10 11.07 -0.47
N ASP A 148 -8.95 10.54 -1.35
CA ASP A 148 -10.23 9.92 -1.00
C ASP A 148 -10.10 8.80 0.05
N SER A 149 -8.94 8.12 0.06
CA SER A 149 -8.68 7.02 0.98
C SER A 149 -8.63 7.45 2.44
N LEU A 150 -8.42 8.74 2.76
CA LEU A 150 -8.54 9.25 4.13
C LEU A 150 -9.92 8.96 4.75
N ALA A 151 -10.98 8.91 3.95
CA ALA A 151 -12.31 8.52 4.42
C ALA A 151 -12.40 7.05 4.88
N ASN A 152 -11.39 6.23 4.62
CA ASN A 152 -11.31 4.86 5.11
C ASN A 152 -10.56 4.75 6.45
N CYS A 153 -10.00 5.85 6.98
CA CYS A 153 -9.41 5.91 8.32
C CYS A 153 -10.52 6.05 9.36
N THR A 154 -11.30 4.99 9.59
CA THR A 154 -12.55 5.02 10.39
C THR A 154 -12.35 5.34 11.88
N TYR A 155 -11.12 5.26 12.37
CA TYR A 155 -10.79 5.63 13.76
C TYR A 155 -10.44 7.11 13.95
N LEU A 156 -10.39 7.89 12.87
CA LEU A 156 -9.87 9.25 12.87
C LEU A 156 -10.77 10.19 13.68
N ASN A 157 -10.18 10.82 14.71
CA ASN A 157 -10.80 11.84 15.55
C ASN A 157 -10.34 13.26 15.16
N THR A 158 -9.06 13.38 14.80
CA THR A 158 -8.42 14.66 14.48
C THR A 158 -7.72 14.57 13.14
N LEU A 159 -8.09 15.46 12.21
CA LEU A 159 -7.42 15.62 10.93
C LEU A 159 -7.07 17.10 10.74
N LYS A 160 -5.77 17.40 10.74
CA LYS A 160 -5.26 18.74 10.48
C LYS A 160 -4.34 18.73 9.27
N LEU A 161 -4.72 19.47 8.25
CA LEU A 161 -4.01 19.64 6.99
C LEU A 161 -3.80 21.15 6.69
N SER A 162 -4.05 22.02 7.66
CA SER A 162 -3.98 23.46 7.48
C SER A 162 -2.57 23.95 7.13
N GLN A 163 -2.48 25.14 6.52
CA GLN A 163 -1.22 25.78 6.14
C GLN A 163 -0.35 24.85 5.26
N ASN A 164 -0.88 24.50 4.10
CA ASN A 164 -0.24 23.70 3.07
C ASN A 164 -0.55 24.28 1.67
N GLN A 165 -0.16 23.59 0.62
CA GLN A 165 -0.42 23.95 -0.78
C GLN A 165 -1.41 22.97 -1.44
N LEU A 166 -2.36 22.41 -0.64
CA LEU A 166 -3.32 21.42 -1.12
C LEU A 166 -4.33 22.04 -2.08
N THR A 167 -4.65 21.34 -3.14
CA THR A 167 -5.52 21.77 -4.25
C THR A 167 -6.69 20.78 -4.46
N GLY A 168 -7.55 21.07 -5.42
CA GLY A 168 -8.69 20.21 -5.74
C GLY A 168 -9.81 20.30 -4.73
N GLN A 169 -10.65 19.28 -4.69
CA GLN A 169 -11.82 19.23 -3.83
C GLN A 169 -11.54 18.46 -2.54
N ILE A 170 -12.27 18.82 -1.49
CA ILE A 170 -12.30 18.02 -0.25
C ILE A 170 -13.17 16.80 -0.54
N PRO A 171 -12.67 15.55 -0.34
CA PRO A 171 -13.48 14.37 -0.53
C PRO A 171 -14.74 14.39 0.35
N LEU A 172 -15.92 14.43 -0.28
CA LEU A 172 -17.19 14.52 0.46
C LEU A 172 -17.42 13.33 1.40
N ARG A 173 -16.82 12.17 1.11
CA ARG A 173 -16.84 10.99 1.97
C ARG A 173 -16.16 11.21 3.33
N LEU A 174 -15.32 12.22 3.50
CA LEU A 174 -14.78 12.56 4.83
C LEU A 174 -15.89 12.93 5.80
N GLY A 175 -17.02 13.47 5.31
CA GLY A 175 -18.19 13.75 6.11
C GLY A 175 -18.86 12.53 6.76
N THR A 176 -18.54 11.30 6.30
CA THR A 176 -19.07 10.04 6.86
C THR A 176 -18.21 9.48 8.00
N LEU A 177 -17.11 10.15 8.37
CA LEU A 177 -16.30 9.75 9.52
C LEU A 177 -17.07 10.06 10.82
N ASP A 178 -17.57 9.03 11.46
CA ASP A 178 -18.46 9.12 12.64
C ASP A 178 -17.74 9.51 13.94
N ARG A 179 -16.40 9.39 13.96
CA ARG A 179 -15.57 9.70 15.13
C ARG A 179 -14.85 11.03 15.04
N ILE A 180 -14.92 11.71 13.89
CA ILE A 180 -14.18 12.97 13.69
C ILE A 180 -14.70 14.05 14.66
N LYS A 181 -13.78 14.74 15.30
CA LYS A 181 -14.05 15.85 16.24
C LYS A 181 -13.44 17.15 15.78
N THR A 182 -12.26 17.07 15.14
CA THR A 182 -11.54 18.25 14.63
C THR A 182 -11.15 18.00 13.18
N PHE A 183 -11.56 18.91 12.31
CA PHE A 183 -11.23 18.90 10.90
C PHE A 183 -10.75 20.30 10.47
N ASP A 184 -9.44 20.45 10.23
CA ASP A 184 -8.83 21.70 9.84
C ASP A 184 -8.09 21.58 8.51
N VAL A 185 -8.58 22.28 7.50
CA VAL A 185 -7.96 22.37 6.17
C VAL A 185 -7.71 23.82 5.78
N SER A 186 -7.72 24.73 6.73
CA SER A 186 -7.55 26.17 6.50
C SER A 186 -6.21 26.49 5.82
N ASN A 187 -6.14 27.66 5.18
CA ASN A 187 -4.91 28.14 4.52
C ASN A 187 -4.35 27.12 3.50
N ASN A 188 -5.16 26.78 2.50
CA ASN A 188 -4.83 25.91 1.37
C ASN A 188 -5.42 26.51 0.07
N LEU A 189 -5.33 25.79 -1.02
CA LEU A 189 -5.85 26.17 -2.34
C LEU A 189 -7.04 25.29 -2.75
N LEU A 190 -7.84 24.85 -1.77
CA LEU A 190 -8.96 23.94 -1.97
C LEU A 190 -10.16 24.64 -2.62
N THR A 191 -10.94 23.86 -3.37
CA THR A 191 -12.09 24.33 -4.13
C THR A 191 -13.30 23.39 -3.98
N GLY A 192 -14.47 23.86 -4.44
CA GLY A 192 -15.68 23.05 -4.50
C GLY A 192 -16.43 22.97 -3.18
N GLN A 193 -17.34 21.99 -3.10
CA GLN A 193 -18.23 21.84 -1.99
C GLN A 193 -17.53 21.23 -0.76
N VAL A 194 -17.82 21.79 0.43
CA VAL A 194 -17.35 21.23 1.69
C VAL A 194 -18.18 20.03 2.12
N PRO A 195 -17.58 19.02 2.79
CA PRO A 195 -18.31 17.87 3.31
C PRO A 195 -19.28 18.27 4.42
N ASN A 196 -20.41 17.55 4.48
CA ASN A 196 -21.33 17.65 5.61
C ASN A 196 -21.03 16.50 6.58
N PHE A 197 -20.56 16.82 7.78
CA PHE A 197 -20.20 15.82 8.78
C PHE A 197 -21.45 15.28 9.46
N THR A 198 -21.56 13.94 9.50
CA THR A 198 -22.63 13.23 10.20
C THR A 198 -22.36 13.09 11.70
N ALA A 199 -21.08 13.15 12.11
CA ALA A 199 -20.70 13.22 13.51
C ALA A 199 -21.20 14.52 14.14
N GLY A 200 -21.79 14.42 15.33
CA GLY A 200 -22.22 15.62 16.07
C GLY A 200 -21.05 16.44 16.59
N ASN A 201 -21.18 17.78 16.58
CA ASN A 201 -20.22 18.72 17.18
C ASN A 201 -18.78 18.60 16.66
N VAL A 202 -18.62 18.54 15.34
CA VAL A 202 -17.30 18.59 14.70
C VAL A 202 -16.82 20.05 14.66
N GLU A 203 -15.64 20.31 15.20
CA GLU A 203 -14.94 21.56 15.02
C GLU A 203 -14.32 21.60 13.62
N VAL A 204 -14.86 22.45 12.76
CA VAL A 204 -14.41 22.56 11.37
C VAL A 204 -13.76 23.91 11.09
N ASN A 205 -12.65 23.91 10.37
CA ASN A 205 -11.98 25.12 9.93
C ASN A 205 -11.63 25.02 8.42
N TYR A 206 -12.31 25.84 7.63
CA TYR A 206 -12.12 25.95 6.17
C TYR A 206 -11.51 27.30 5.74
N ALA A 207 -11.14 28.16 6.68
CA ALA A 207 -10.72 29.52 6.41
C ALA A 207 -9.60 29.61 5.36
N ASN A 208 -9.58 30.70 4.62
CA ASN A 208 -8.53 30.99 3.63
C ASN A 208 -8.36 29.92 2.53
N ASN A 209 -9.51 29.39 2.06
CA ASN A 209 -9.62 28.61 0.83
C ASN A 209 -10.63 29.30 -0.08
N GLN A 210 -10.17 30.09 -1.01
CA GLN A 210 -11.03 31.00 -1.81
C GLN A 210 -12.04 30.29 -2.72
N GLY A 211 -11.82 29.01 -3.01
CA GLY A 211 -12.67 28.22 -3.92
C GLY A 211 -13.70 27.33 -3.23
N LEU A 212 -13.77 27.32 -1.90
CA LEU A 212 -14.72 26.49 -1.15
C LEU A 212 -16.11 27.14 -1.09
N CYS A 213 -17.16 26.30 -1.06
CA CYS A 213 -18.56 26.72 -1.03
C CYS A 213 -19.44 25.69 -0.29
N GLY A 214 -20.73 25.95 -0.12
CA GLY A 214 -21.72 24.98 0.38
C GLY A 214 -22.02 25.08 1.86
N GLN A 215 -21.50 26.11 2.55
CA GLN A 215 -21.94 26.51 3.90
C GLN A 215 -22.37 27.97 3.92
N PRO A 216 -23.21 28.40 4.89
CA PRO A 216 -23.65 29.79 4.96
C PRO A 216 -22.52 30.83 5.00
N SER A 217 -21.39 30.47 5.61
CA SER A 217 -20.20 31.33 5.72
C SER A 217 -19.34 31.33 4.46
N LEU A 218 -19.46 30.33 3.58
CA LEU A 218 -18.65 30.16 2.36
C LEU A 218 -19.42 30.49 1.08
N GLY A 219 -20.74 30.76 1.19
CA GLY A 219 -21.63 31.03 0.07
C GLY A 219 -22.10 29.78 -0.69
N VAL A 220 -23.07 30.00 -1.58
CA VAL A 220 -23.64 28.94 -2.41
C VAL A 220 -22.67 28.52 -3.48
N CYS A 221 -22.51 27.21 -3.68
CA CYS A 221 -21.73 26.69 -4.79
C CYS A 221 -22.36 27.16 -6.11
N LYS A 222 -21.64 27.98 -6.87
CA LYS A 222 -22.02 28.26 -8.27
C LYS A 222 -21.98 26.93 -9.02
N ALA A 223 -23.09 26.53 -9.63
CA ALA A 223 -23.08 25.38 -10.54
C ALA A 223 -21.96 25.65 -11.58
N THR A 224 -20.91 24.88 -11.51
CA THR A 224 -19.93 24.85 -12.59
C THR A 224 -20.75 24.33 -13.77
N GLU A 225 -21.01 25.18 -14.77
CA GLU A 225 -21.53 24.67 -16.04
C GLU A 225 -20.56 23.58 -16.46
N SER A 226 -21.04 22.35 -16.34
CA SER A 226 -20.34 21.19 -16.84
C SER A 226 -20.06 21.54 -18.31
N SER A 227 -18.83 21.92 -18.60
CA SER A 227 -18.37 21.94 -19.98
C SER A 227 -18.72 20.57 -20.52
N LYS A 228 -19.80 20.52 -21.31
CA LYS A 228 -20.15 19.32 -22.07
C LYS A 228 -18.93 19.07 -22.95
N SER A 229 -17.99 18.30 -22.43
CA SER A 229 -16.91 17.78 -23.22
C SER A 229 -17.60 17.07 -24.39
N ASN A 230 -17.28 17.49 -25.62
CA ASN A 230 -17.79 16.89 -26.85
C ASN A 230 -17.20 15.49 -27.02
N THR A 231 -17.41 14.63 -26.03
CA THR A 231 -17.01 13.22 -26.02
C THR A 231 -17.65 12.43 -27.15
N ALA A 232 -18.77 12.95 -27.74
CA ALA A 232 -19.43 12.34 -28.89
C ALA A 232 -18.57 12.41 -30.17
N VAL A 233 -17.71 13.44 -30.34
CA VAL A 233 -16.87 13.57 -31.54
C VAL A 233 -15.61 12.67 -31.44
N ILE A 234 -15.11 12.42 -30.26
CA ILE A 234 -13.89 11.59 -30.07
C ILE A 234 -14.24 10.10 -30.20
N ALA A 235 -15.44 9.67 -29.74
CA ALA A 235 -15.89 8.29 -29.88
C ALA A 235 -16.05 7.84 -31.33
N GLY A 236 -16.53 8.73 -32.22
CA GLY A 236 -16.67 8.44 -33.63
C GLY A 236 -15.35 8.22 -34.38
N ALA A 237 -14.31 8.99 -34.02
CA ALA A 237 -12.99 8.88 -34.65
C ALA A 237 -12.24 7.61 -34.22
N ALA A 238 -12.40 7.20 -32.95
CA ALA A 238 -11.73 5.99 -32.44
C ALA A 238 -12.32 4.69 -33.00
N VAL A 239 -13.63 4.63 -33.17
CA VAL A 239 -14.31 3.45 -33.78
C VAL A 239 -13.95 3.31 -35.24
N GLY A 240 -13.86 4.42 -36.00
CA GLY A 240 -13.44 4.42 -37.40
C GLY A 240 -12.00 3.93 -37.61
N ALA A 241 -11.08 4.33 -36.74
CA ALA A 241 -9.68 3.93 -36.85
C ALA A 241 -9.47 2.43 -36.55
N VAL A 242 -10.17 1.88 -35.57
CA VAL A 242 -10.07 0.44 -35.22
C VAL A 242 -10.65 -0.45 -36.30
N THR A 243 -11.77 -0.05 -36.94
CA THR A 243 -12.37 -0.82 -38.02
C THR A 243 -11.51 -0.81 -39.29
N LEU A 244 -10.86 0.30 -39.62
CA LEU A 244 -9.96 0.39 -40.78
C LEU A 244 -8.67 -0.44 -40.52
N ALA A 245 -8.13 -0.43 -39.30
CA ALA A 245 -6.99 -1.25 -38.96
C ALA A 245 -7.31 -2.76 -38.99
N ALA A 246 -8.48 -3.17 -38.53
CA ALA A 246 -8.93 -4.57 -38.58
C ALA A 246 -9.12 -5.07 -40.00
N LEU A 247 -9.70 -4.23 -40.88
CA LEU A 247 -9.86 -4.55 -42.31
C LEU A 247 -8.50 -4.62 -43.02
N GLY A 248 -7.57 -3.70 -42.72
CA GLY A 248 -6.22 -3.72 -43.26
C GLY A 248 -5.45 -4.98 -42.87
N LEU A 249 -5.51 -5.41 -41.61
CA LEU A 249 -4.91 -6.64 -41.13
C LEU A 249 -5.52 -7.89 -41.74
N GLY A 250 -6.83 -7.91 -41.92
CA GLY A 250 -7.54 -9.02 -42.59
C GLY A 250 -7.12 -9.18 -44.06
N VAL A 251 -7.04 -8.08 -44.82
CA VAL A 251 -6.57 -8.08 -46.22
C VAL A 251 -5.08 -8.48 -46.27
N PHE A 252 -4.23 -7.97 -45.39
CA PHE A 252 -2.84 -8.34 -45.34
C PHE A 252 -2.62 -9.84 -45.03
N MET A 253 -3.32 -10.39 -44.05
CA MET A 253 -3.30 -11.82 -43.73
C MET A 253 -3.82 -12.68 -44.90
N PHE A 254 -4.89 -12.25 -45.58
CA PHE A 254 -5.40 -12.96 -46.75
C PHE A 254 -4.35 -13.04 -47.88
N PHE A 255 -3.68 -11.93 -48.18
CA PHE A 255 -2.62 -11.93 -49.22
C PHE A 255 -1.38 -12.73 -48.77
N PHE A 256 -1.04 -12.71 -47.47
CA PHE A 256 0.11 -13.45 -46.93
C PHE A 256 -0.13 -14.97 -46.98
N VAL A 257 -1.32 -15.40 -46.58
CA VAL A 257 -1.74 -16.82 -46.67
C VAL A 257 -1.80 -17.29 -48.12
N ARG A 258 -2.33 -16.45 -49.01
CA ARG A 258 -2.42 -16.76 -50.44
C ARG A 258 -1.04 -16.83 -51.09
N ARG A 259 -0.09 -15.97 -50.72
CA ARG A 259 1.33 -16.03 -51.15
C ARG A 259 2.05 -17.24 -50.61
N GLY A 260 1.79 -17.66 -49.38
CA GLY A 260 2.33 -18.87 -48.77
C GLY A 260 1.87 -20.16 -49.47
N ALA A 261 0.62 -20.16 -49.98
CA ALA A 261 0.05 -21.28 -50.72
C ALA A 261 0.67 -21.46 -52.15
N TYR A 262 1.12 -20.36 -52.76
CA TYR A 262 1.79 -20.43 -54.08
C TYR A 262 3.24 -20.87 -54.03
N ARG A 263 3.92 -20.82 -52.84
CA ARG A 263 5.33 -21.24 -52.67
C ARG A 263 5.52 -22.74 -52.35
N LYS A 264 4.44 -23.51 -52.26
CA LYS A 264 4.50 -24.94 -51.92
C LYS A 264 4.52 -25.88 -53.16
N LYS A 265 4.99 -25.40 -54.31
CA LYS A 265 5.03 -26.19 -55.54
C LYS A 265 6.39 -26.12 -56.26
N GLU A 266 7.49 -26.20 -55.47
CA GLU A 266 8.81 -26.61 -55.95
C GLU A 266 9.40 -27.50 -54.87
N GLU A 267 9.26 -28.81 -55.03
CA GLU A 267 9.88 -29.81 -54.21
C GLU A 267 11.33 -29.96 -54.70
N ASP A 268 12.27 -29.56 -53.83
CA ASP A 268 13.68 -29.80 -54.00
C ASP A 268 13.99 -31.20 -53.42
N PRO A 269 14.57 -32.16 -54.20
CA PRO A 269 14.77 -33.56 -53.77
C PRO A 269 15.84 -33.73 -52.69
N GLU A 270 16.64 -32.71 -52.38
CA GLU A 270 17.75 -32.82 -51.42
C GLU A 270 17.37 -32.56 -49.94
N GLY A 271 16.21 -31.92 -49.67
CA GLY A 271 15.75 -31.58 -48.30
C GLY A 271 15.43 -32.81 -47.42
N ASN A 272 15.20 -33.95 -48.01
CA ASN A 272 14.80 -35.17 -47.28
C ASN A 272 15.95 -35.96 -46.62
N LYS A 273 17.22 -35.65 -46.92
CA LYS A 273 18.36 -36.31 -46.26
C LYS A 273 18.67 -35.71 -44.88
N TRP A 274 18.42 -34.43 -44.68
CA TRP A 274 18.72 -33.75 -43.43
C TRP A 274 17.71 -34.09 -42.32
N ALA A 275 16.46 -34.23 -42.65
CA ALA A 275 15.41 -34.57 -41.69
C ALA A 275 15.48 -35.99 -41.12
N ARG A 276 16.18 -36.91 -41.80
CA ARG A 276 16.42 -38.30 -41.32
C ARG A 276 17.60 -38.43 -40.36
N SER A 277 18.52 -37.47 -40.36
CA SER A 277 19.68 -37.48 -39.47
C SER A 277 19.39 -37.01 -38.07
N LEU A 278 18.29 -36.32 -37.84
CA LEU A 278 17.88 -35.78 -36.51
C LEU A 278 16.97 -36.71 -35.72
N LYS A 279 16.62 -37.90 -36.25
CA LYS A 279 15.77 -38.87 -35.52
C LYS A 279 16.52 -39.76 -34.53
N GLY A 280 17.82 -39.56 -34.35
CA GLY A 280 18.75 -40.41 -33.57
C GLY A 280 19.29 -39.82 -32.26
N THR A 281 18.98 -38.58 -31.90
CA THR A 281 19.49 -38.01 -30.65
C THR A 281 18.33 -37.57 -29.75
N LYS A 282 18.24 -38.26 -28.61
CA LYS A 282 17.29 -38.06 -27.54
C LYS A 282 17.20 -36.59 -27.13
N GLY A 283 16.07 -35.96 -27.40
CA GLY A 283 15.70 -34.68 -26.86
C GLY A 283 15.26 -34.81 -25.41
N ILE A 284 16.16 -34.58 -24.50
CA ILE A 284 15.83 -34.39 -23.06
C ILE A 284 16.67 -33.21 -22.59
N LYS A 285 16.06 -32.08 -22.29
CA LYS A 285 16.47 -31.20 -21.19
C LYS A 285 15.98 -29.75 -21.23
N VAL A 286 14.87 -29.41 -21.87
CA VAL A 286 14.33 -28.04 -21.73
C VAL A 286 12.96 -28.00 -21.06
N ARG A 287 12.27 -29.11 -20.92
CA ARG A 287 10.92 -29.16 -20.31
C ARG A 287 10.89 -29.36 -18.79
N CYS A 288 12.02 -29.71 -18.16
CA CYS A 288 12.04 -30.06 -16.74
C CYS A 288 12.20 -28.88 -15.77
N ILE A 289 12.69 -27.72 -16.20
CA ILE A 289 12.95 -26.60 -15.27
C ILE A 289 11.67 -25.81 -14.95
N LEU A 290 10.72 -25.75 -15.87
CA LEU A 290 9.44 -25.07 -15.62
C LEU A 290 8.44 -25.94 -14.84
N MET A 291 8.47 -27.26 -14.97
CA MET A 291 7.60 -28.15 -14.21
C MET A 291 8.01 -28.31 -12.73
N HIS A 292 9.30 -28.18 -12.41
CA HIS A 292 9.77 -28.34 -11.02
C HIS A 292 9.30 -27.20 -10.10
N ARG A 293 9.07 -26.01 -10.64
CA ARG A 293 8.56 -24.86 -9.87
C ARG A 293 7.06 -24.98 -9.58
N TRP A 294 6.28 -25.60 -10.48
CA TRP A 294 4.86 -25.84 -10.29
C TRP A 294 4.57 -27.03 -9.35
N HIS A 295 5.41 -28.05 -9.36
CA HIS A 295 5.26 -29.20 -8.47
C HIS A 295 5.54 -28.87 -7.00
N ILE A 296 6.48 -28.00 -6.70
CA ILE A 296 6.77 -27.56 -5.33
C ILE A 296 5.59 -26.71 -4.81
N TRP A 297 4.97 -25.89 -5.64
CA TRP A 297 3.81 -25.07 -5.24
C TRP A 297 2.57 -25.93 -4.96
N LEU A 298 2.30 -26.93 -5.79
CA LEU A 298 1.19 -27.88 -5.58
C LEU A 298 1.38 -28.77 -4.34
N HIS A 299 2.61 -29.09 -3.97
CA HIS A 299 2.88 -29.86 -2.74
C HIS A 299 2.70 -29.02 -1.48
N LEU A 300 3.03 -27.74 -1.51
CA LEU A 300 2.79 -26.82 -0.39
C LEU A 300 1.29 -26.58 -0.18
N GLU A 301 0.51 -26.44 -1.23
CA GLU A 301 -0.94 -26.26 -1.15
C GLU A 301 -1.64 -27.51 -0.58
N LYS A 302 -1.21 -28.72 -0.95
CA LYS A 302 -1.70 -29.97 -0.37
C LYS A 302 -1.32 -30.14 1.10
N LEU A 303 -0.13 -29.71 1.52
CA LEU A 303 0.28 -29.73 2.92
C LEU A 303 -0.57 -28.75 3.76
N PHE A 304 -0.86 -27.56 3.21
CA PHE A 304 -1.69 -26.56 3.89
C PHE A 304 -3.15 -27.03 4.07
N ILE A 305 -3.71 -27.70 3.07
CA ILE A 305 -5.06 -28.27 3.14
C ILE A 305 -5.10 -29.46 4.14
N TYR A 306 -4.03 -30.24 4.24
CA TYR A 306 -3.94 -31.34 5.21
C TYR A 306 -3.85 -30.82 6.66
N VAL A 307 -3.09 -29.75 6.90
CA VAL A 307 -2.99 -29.10 8.22
C VAL A 307 -4.32 -28.49 8.64
N ILE A 308 -5.03 -27.80 7.73
CA ILE A 308 -6.35 -27.22 8.02
C ILE A 308 -7.41 -28.32 8.28
N ARG A 309 -7.39 -29.41 7.51
CA ARG A 309 -8.29 -30.55 7.79
C ARG A 309 -8.02 -31.24 9.12
N PHE A 310 -6.77 -31.26 9.55
CA PHE A 310 -6.40 -31.85 10.85
C PHE A 310 -6.82 -30.96 12.04
N ILE A 311 -6.79 -29.64 11.86
CA ILE A 311 -7.25 -28.65 12.87
C ILE A 311 -8.78 -28.63 12.97
N CYS A 312 -9.53 -28.94 11.91
CA CYS A 312 -11.00 -29.02 11.94
C CYS A 312 -11.55 -30.36 12.47
N LEU A 313 -10.70 -31.35 12.77
CA LEU A 313 -11.09 -32.68 13.29
C LEU A 313 -10.63 -32.90 14.73
N LEU A 314 -10.03 -31.89 15.36
CA LEU A 314 -9.78 -31.82 16.81
C LEU A 314 -10.67 -30.72 17.43
#